data_bd2879c200476229eeee9037a4e72e33
#
_entry.id   bd2879c200476229eeee9037a4e72e33
#
_cell.length_a   1.000
_cell.length_b   1.000
_cell.length_c   1.000
_cell.angle_alpha   90.00
_cell.angle_beta   90.00
_cell.angle_gamma   90.00
#
_symmetry.space_group_name_H-M   'P 1'
#
loop_
_entity.id
_entity.type
_entity.pdbx_description
1 polymer ?
#
loop_
_entity_poly.entity_id
_entity_poly.type
_entity_poly.pdbx_seq_one_letter_code
_entity_poly.pdbx_strand_id
1 'polypeptide(L)'
;MSGAVSRRQFGNLLAAAALGTGATAAAAPSSRRRKTMGLIKPARLLPGDLVGIIAPGGHTNEEALAKAVGNIESLGLRARVGNNIHYVYGNYAGTVQQRLDDLHGMFLDPEITAVWAIRGGSGCISLLEHIDYRLIRAHPKVLIGYSDITCLHLALLKHAGLVTFHGPVASSTFSEYAVTHLRNVLMTPHDNYTITMSAENALAAESHANYKIRTIHAGVATGRLIGGNLSLFSALTGTPYAADFTGAILYLEEVNEEPYRVDRMMTQLQLSQGYRNAAAVMLGIFENCEGIDGESALSLDETVDQHLLPLTRPAVAGYSFGHIRHQFTMPVGIRARLDTERQTLTLLEPGVV
;
A
#
# COMPACT_ATOMS: atom_id res chain seq x y z
N MET A 1 -48.67 -31.80 -28.50
CA MET A 1 -48.05 -33.13 -28.72
C MET A 1 -46.58 -33.02 -28.43
N SER A 2 -46.20 -33.46 -27.24
CA SER A 2 -44.83 -33.39 -26.71
C SER A 2 -44.06 -34.64 -27.09
N GLY A 3 -42.98 -34.50 -27.82
CA GLY A 3 -42.07 -35.59 -28.16
C GLY A 3 -40.81 -35.52 -27.27
N ALA A 4 -40.78 -36.36 -26.24
CA ALA A 4 -39.62 -36.54 -25.38
C ALA A 4 -38.59 -37.42 -26.09
N VAL A 5 -37.38 -36.94 -26.28
CA VAL A 5 -36.22 -37.67 -26.82
C VAL A 5 -35.64 -38.54 -25.70
N SER A 6 -35.62 -39.84 -25.92
CA SER A 6 -35.17 -40.88 -24.99
C SER A 6 -33.64 -40.96 -24.89
N ARG A 7 -33.17 -41.20 -23.64
CA ARG A 7 -31.74 -41.36 -23.24
C ARG A 7 -30.97 -42.52 -23.90
N ARG A 8 -31.55 -43.23 -24.87
CA ARG A 8 -30.91 -44.40 -25.54
C ARG A 8 -30.25 -44.10 -26.90
N GLN A 9 -30.27 -42.85 -27.41
CA GLN A 9 -29.73 -42.53 -28.71
C GLN A 9 -28.36 -41.84 -28.65
N PHE A 10 -27.74 -41.69 -27.48
CA PHE A 10 -26.42 -41.10 -27.32
C PHE A 10 -25.27 -42.11 -27.23
N GLY A 11 -25.50 -43.39 -27.47
CA GLY A 11 -24.54 -44.47 -27.21
C GLY A 11 -23.76 -45.02 -28.41
N ASN A 12 -23.97 -44.58 -29.65
CA ASN A 12 -23.40 -45.25 -30.82
C ASN A 12 -22.75 -44.33 -31.84
N LEU A 13 -21.83 -43.43 -31.37
CA LEU A 13 -20.98 -42.65 -32.29
C LEU A 13 -19.55 -42.45 -31.72
N LEU A 14 -18.95 -43.55 -31.22
CA LEU A 14 -17.55 -43.55 -30.77
C LEU A 14 -16.92 -44.89 -31.10
N ALA A 15 -16.75 -45.18 -32.41
CA ALA A 15 -15.81 -46.20 -32.87
C ALA A 15 -15.52 -45.96 -34.37
N ALA A 16 -14.49 -45.20 -34.67
CA ALA A 16 -13.63 -45.34 -35.85
C ALA A 16 -12.89 -44.02 -36.17
N ALA A 17 -11.73 -43.81 -35.57
CA ALA A 17 -10.62 -43.06 -36.17
C ALA A 17 -9.38 -43.13 -35.24
N ALA A 18 -8.79 -44.28 -35.15
CA ALA A 18 -7.41 -44.41 -34.69
C ALA A 18 -6.56 -44.75 -35.91
N LEU A 19 -5.79 -43.81 -36.42
CA LEU A 19 -4.51 -44.05 -37.12
C LEU A 19 -3.91 -42.70 -37.58
N GLY A 20 -2.80 -42.39 -36.97
CA GLY A 20 -1.74 -41.61 -37.60
C GLY A 20 -1.85 -40.10 -37.48
N THR A 21 -1.07 -39.55 -36.59
CA THR A 21 -0.20 -38.41 -36.98
C THR A 21 0.70 -38.05 -35.81
N GLY A 22 1.93 -37.76 -36.13
CA GLY A 22 3.02 -37.47 -35.23
C GLY A 22 2.72 -36.36 -34.23
N ALA A 23 3.12 -36.59 -33.01
CA ALA A 23 3.12 -35.62 -31.95
C ALA A 23 4.12 -34.49 -32.26
N THR A 24 3.64 -33.40 -32.84
CA THR A 24 4.35 -32.13 -32.73
C THR A 24 4.19 -31.67 -31.30
N ALA A 25 5.26 -31.81 -30.50
CA ALA A 25 5.34 -31.22 -29.17
C ALA A 25 5.12 -29.70 -29.32
N ALA A 26 3.94 -29.23 -28.98
CA ALA A 26 3.69 -27.82 -28.83
C ALA A 26 4.64 -27.32 -27.72
N ALA A 27 5.65 -26.56 -28.13
CA ALA A 27 6.54 -25.89 -27.19
C ALA A 27 5.66 -25.05 -26.24
N ALA A 28 5.72 -25.34 -24.94
CA ALA A 28 5.09 -24.52 -23.92
C ALA A 28 5.53 -23.06 -24.15
N PRO A 29 4.62 -22.07 -24.07
CA PRO A 29 5.01 -20.70 -24.25
C PRO A 29 6.08 -20.39 -23.21
N SER A 30 7.28 -20.06 -23.64
CA SER A 30 8.35 -19.61 -22.79
C SER A 30 7.82 -18.41 -21.99
N SER A 31 7.73 -18.56 -20.69
CA SER A 31 7.44 -17.44 -19.80
C SER A 31 8.51 -16.38 -20.08
N ARG A 32 8.18 -15.39 -20.90
CA ARG A 32 9.02 -14.19 -21.03
C ARG A 32 9.13 -13.62 -19.62
N ARG A 33 10.26 -13.85 -18.98
CA ARG A 33 10.63 -13.21 -17.72
C ARG A 33 10.44 -11.72 -17.94
N ARG A 34 9.34 -11.15 -17.44
CA ARG A 34 9.10 -9.70 -17.50
C ARG A 34 10.33 -9.06 -16.90
N LYS A 35 11.05 -8.30 -17.71
CA LYS A 35 12.21 -7.54 -17.24
C LYS A 35 11.71 -6.61 -16.16
N THR A 36 12.02 -6.90 -14.89
CA THR A 36 11.62 -6.05 -13.78
C THR A 36 12.23 -4.68 -14.02
N MET A 37 11.39 -3.66 -14.03
CA MET A 37 11.83 -2.26 -14.18
C MET A 37 12.75 -1.93 -13.00
N GLY A 38 13.93 -1.38 -13.26
CA GLY A 38 14.84 -0.96 -12.19
C GLY A 38 14.20 0.10 -11.31
N LEU A 39 14.41 0.03 -10.00
CA LEU A 39 13.94 1.03 -9.06
C LEU A 39 14.61 2.38 -9.31
N ILE A 40 13.85 3.44 -9.15
CA ILE A 40 14.31 4.82 -9.13
C ILE A 40 14.00 5.38 -7.75
N LYS A 41 15.00 5.94 -7.09
CA LYS A 41 14.88 6.66 -5.83
C LYS A 41 14.84 8.16 -6.14
N PRO A 42 13.88 8.92 -5.61
CA PRO A 42 13.87 10.37 -5.77
C PRO A 42 14.99 11.01 -4.95
N ALA A 43 15.31 12.27 -5.24
CA ALA A 43 16.21 13.06 -4.41
C ALA A 43 15.63 13.22 -3.00
N ARG A 44 16.52 13.25 -1.99
CA ARG A 44 16.13 13.60 -0.62
C ARG A 44 15.67 15.06 -0.51
N LEU A 45 14.87 15.35 0.51
CA LEU A 45 14.42 16.71 0.80
C LEU A 45 15.50 17.49 1.58
N LEU A 46 15.71 18.72 1.17
CA LEU A 46 16.62 19.67 1.83
C LEU A 46 15.82 20.83 2.42
N PRO A 47 16.30 21.48 3.49
CA PRO A 47 15.67 22.70 3.99
C PRO A 47 15.48 23.74 2.88
N GLY A 48 14.29 24.31 2.81
CA GLY A 48 13.90 25.28 1.77
C GLY A 48 13.35 24.67 0.48
N ASP A 49 13.35 23.35 0.31
CA ASP A 49 12.74 22.67 -0.85
C ASP A 49 11.25 22.96 -0.94
N LEU A 50 10.75 22.99 -2.17
CA LEU A 50 9.36 23.26 -2.47
C LEU A 50 8.58 21.96 -2.62
N VAL A 51 7.50 21.83 -1.84
CA VAL A 51 6.61 20.66 -1.80
C VAL A 51 5.26 21.02 -2.43
N GLY A 52 4.85 20.28 -3.43
CA GLY A 52 3.51 20.38 -4.02
C GLY A 52 2.48 19.64 -3.18
N ILE A 53 1.43 20.31 -2.73
CA ILE A 53 0.28 19.72 -2.02
C ILE A 53 -0.80 19.40 -3.04
N ILE A 54 -1.24 18.15 -3.13
CA ILE A 54 -2.32 17.71 -4.02
C ILE A 54 -3.39 16.93 -3.25
N ALA A 55 -4.60 16.88 -3.83
CA ALA A 55 -5.71 16.04 -3.34
C ALA A 55 -6.08 14.99 -4.39
N PRO A 56 -5.36 13.87 -4.50
CA PRO A 56 -5.63 12.89 -5.56
C PRO A 56 -6.85 12.01 -5.28
N GLY A 57 -7.34 11.98 -4.04
CA GLY A 57 -8.50 11.21 -3.59
C GLY A 57 -9.68 12.10 -3.20
N GLY A 58 -9.99 12.15 -1.90
CA GLY A 58 -11.09 12.94 -1.34
C GLY A 58 -10.81 14.44 -1.31
N HIS A 59 -11.87 15.25 -1.38
CA HIS A 59 -11.78 16.70 -1.25
C HIS A 59 -11.34 17.15 0.14
N THR A 60 -10.84 18.36 0.26
CA THR A 60 -10.35 18.98 1.50
C THR A 60 -11.13 20.26 1.83
N ASN A 61 -10.78 20.90 2.95
CA ASN A 61 -11.29 22.21 3.34
C ASN A 61 -10.13 23.13 3.73
N GLU A 62 -10.44 24.43 3.96
CA GLU A 62 -9.43 25.45 4.26
C GLU A 62 -8.64 25.18 5.53
N GLU A 63 -9.29 24.64 6.56
CA GLU A 63 -8.64 24.30 7.84
C GLU A 63 -7.58 23.20 7.64
N ALA A 64 -7.94 22.12 6.95
CA ALA A 64 -7.03 21.04 6.63
C ALA A 64 -5.89 21.50 5.70
N LEU A 65 -6.19 22.42 4.78
CA LEU A 65 -5.18 23.00 3.88
C LEU A 65 -4.20 23.88 4.66
N ALA A 66 -4.69 24.76 5.52
CA ALA A 66 -3.84 25.60 6.36
C ALA A 66 -2.95 24.74 7.27
N LYS A 67 -3.51 23.68 7.86
CA LYS A 67 -2.76 22.71 8.66
C LYS A 67 -1.68 22.00 7.83
N ALA A 68 -1.99 21.59 6.59
CA ALA A 68 -1.05 20.93 5.70
C ALA A 68 0.14 21.84 5.36
N VAL A 69 -0.12 23.11 5.02
CA VAL A 69 0.91 24.11 4.77
C VAL A 69 1.78 24.28 6.02
N GLY A 70 1.18 24.54 7.19
CA GLY A 70 1.91 24.71 8.45
C GLY A 70 2.77 23.48 8.82
N ASN A 71 2.27 22.27 8.58
CA ASN A 71 3.02 21.03 8.79
C ASN A 71 4.27 20.96 7.92
N ILE A 72 4.16 21.27 6.62
CA ILE A 72 5.30 21.29 5.69
C ILE A 72 6.31 22.37 6.10
N GLU A 73 5.85 23.57 6.43
CA GLU A 73 6.71 24.67 6.89
C GLU A 73 7.44 24.34 8.20
N SER A 74 6.79 23.60 9.11
CA SER A 74 7.40 23.14 10.37
C SER A 74 8.58 22.19 10.17
N LEU A 75 8.66 21.54 9.01
CA LEU A 75 9.81 20.73 8.61
C LEU A 75 10.98 21.56 8.03
N GLY A 76 10.78 22.87 7.84
CA GLY A 76 11.74 23.76 7.18
C GLY A 76 11.64 23.73 5.65
N LEU A 77 10.50 23.27 5.11
CA LEU A 77 10.19 23.19 3.68
C LEU A 77 9.24 24.33 3.29
N ARG A 78 9.02 24.54 1.99
CA ARG A 78 8.03 25.48 1.45
C ARG A 78 6.88 24.71 0.81
N ALA A 79 5.68 25.25 0.83
CA ALA A 79 4.49 24.63 0.26
C ALA A 79 4.01 25.36 -1.00
N ARG A 80 3.60 24.60 -2.03
CA ARG A 80 2.84 25.06 -3.20
C ARG A 80 1.57 24.23 -3.31
N VAL A 81 0.44 24.89 -3.30
CA VAL A 81 -0.87 24.23 -3.36
C VAL A 81 -1.23 23.95 -4.83
N GLY A 82 -1.78 22.78 -5.09
CA GLY A 82 -2.29 22.39 -6.42
C GLY A 82 -3.42 23.30 -6.89
N ASN A 83 -3.48 23.57 -8.18
CA ASN A 83 -4.47 24.48 -8.77
C ASN A 83 -5.92 23.99 -8.60
N ASN A 84 -6.09 22.66 -8.48
CA ASN A 84 -7.40 22.03 -8.39
C ASN A 84 -7.78 21.60 -6.96
N ILE A 85 -7.02 22.00 -5.94
CA ILE A 85 -7.15 21.53 -4.55
C ILE A 85 -8.54 21.79 -3.94
N HIS A 86 -9.23 22.84 -4.36
CA HIS A 86 -10.52 23.29 -3.84
C HIS A 86 -11.74 22.67 -4.55
N TYR A 87 -11.52 21.91 -5.64
CA TYR A 87 -12.64 21.31 -6.36
C TYR A 87 -13.29 20.19 -5.56
N VAL A 88 -14.61 20.08 -5.74
CA VAL A 88 -15.43 19.03 -5.14
C VAL A 88 -16.29 18.39 -6.23
N TYR A 89 -16.21 17.06 -6.33
CA TYR A 89 -17.04 16.27 -7.22
C TYR A 89 -17.54 15.02 -6.47
N GLY A 90 -18.68 15.10 -5.83
CA GLY A 90 -19.13 14.09 -4.88
C GLY A 90 -18.14 13.96 -3.73
N ASN A 91 -17.60 12.76 -3.52
CA ASN A 91 -16.60 12.51 -2.47
C ASN A 91 -15.16 12.83 -2.90
N TYR A 92 -14.93 13.22 -4.16
CA TYR A 92 -13.61 13.40 -4.75
C TYR A 92 -13.20 14.87 -4.78
N ALA A 93 -11.90 15.10 -4.84
CA ALA A 93 -11.32 16.44 -5.03
C ALA A 93 -11.33 16.86 -6.50
N GLY A 94 -12.50 16.90 -7.11
CA GLY A 94 -12.68 17.21 -8.54
C GLY A 94 -12.74 15.97 -9.43
N THR A 95 -12.83 16.21 -10.73
CA THR A 95 -12.84 15.16 -11.77
C THR A 95 -11.52 14.38 -11.81
N VAL A 96 -11.49 13.24 -12.50
CA VAL A 96 -10.25 12.50 -12.79
C VAL A 96 -9.21 13.41 -13.44
N GLN A 97 -9.62 14.21 -14.45
CA GLN A 97 -8.71 15.11 -15.17
C GLN A 97 -8.11 16.17 -14.23
N GLN A 98 -8.91 16.84 -13.42
CA GLN A 98 -8.42 17.87 -12.48
C GLN A 98 -7.40 17.34 -11.49
N ARG A 99 -7.64 16.13 -10.94
CA ARG A 99 -6.71 15.48 -10.01
C ARG A 99 -5.42 15.03 -10.70
N LEU A 100 -5.50 14.59 -11.97
CA LEU A 100 -4.33 14.25 -12.80
C LEU A 100 -3.55 15.48 -13.21
N ASP A 101 -4.22 16.60 -13.52
CA ASP A 101 -3.54 17.85 -13.88
C ASP A 101 -2.65 18.33 -12.72
N ASP A 102 -3.15 18.25 -11.47
CA ASP A 102 -2.32 18.56 -10.29
C ASP A 102 -1.19 17.54 -10.12
N LEU A 103 -1.47 16.25 -10.22
CA LEU A 103 -0.44 15.22 -10.08
C LEU A 103 0.67 15.37 -11.12
N HIS A 104 0.32 15.42 -12.40
CA HIS A 104 1.29 15.55 -13.47
C HIS A 104 1.99 16.91 -13.46
N GLY A 105 1.26 17.99 -13.18
CA GLY A 105 1.81 19.34 -13.07
C GLY A 105 2.89 19.42 -12.01
N MET A 106 2.66 18.85 -10.81
CA MET A 106 3.64 18.83 -9.74
C MET A 106 4.87 17.97 -10.08
N PHE A 107 4.70 16.88 -10.82
CA PHE A 107 5.84 16.08 -11.27
C PHE A 107 6.64 16.77 -12.39
N LEU A 108 5.99 17.54 -13.27
CA LEU A 108 6.66 18.27 -14.35
C LEU A 108 7.39 19.52 -13.88
N ASP A 109 6.89 20.19 -12.85
CA ASP A 109 7.46 21.45 -12.35
C ASP A 109 8.87 21.23 -11.77
N PRO A 110 9.92 21.81 -12.38
CA PRO A 110 11.31 21.58 -11.91
C PRO A 110 11.61 22.18 -10.54
N GLU A 111 10.79 23.12 -10.04
CA GLU A 111 10.97 23.69 -8.70
C GLU A 111 10.46 22.79 -7.59
N ILE A 112 9.53 21.88 -7.90
CA ILE A 112 8.94 20.95 -6.93
C ILE A 112 9.88 19.77 -6.71
N THR A 113 10.24 19.50 -5.46
CA THR A 113 11.09 18.35 -5.05
C THR A 113 10.24 17.18 -4.54
N ALA A 114 9.10 17.45 -3.92
CA ALA A 114 8.18 16.45 -3.40
C ALA A 114 6.74 16.75 -3.76
N VAL A 115 5.93 15.70 -3.87
CA VAL A 115 4.47 15.75 -4.00
C VAL A 115 3.88 15.10 -2.74
N TRP A 116 3.06 15.85 -2.00
CA TRP A 116 2.47 15.40 -0.75
C TRP A 116 0.95 15.39 -0.85
N ALA A 117 0.35 14.22 -0.68
CA ALA A 117 -1.10 14.11 -0.63
C ALA A 117 -1.64 14.81 0.63
N ILE A 118 -2.61 15.71 0.47
CA ILE A 118 -3.21 16.41 1.61
C ILE A 118 -3.98 15.45 2.51
N ARG A 119 -4.65 14.47 1.89
CA ARG A 119 -5.39 13.38 2.55
C ARG A 119 -5.56 12.19 1.60
N GLY A 120 -6.01 11.05 2.15
CA GLY A 120 -6.54 9.92 1.38
C GLY A 120 -8.00 10.15 0.96
N GLY A 121 -8.91 9.34 1.49
CA GLY A 121 -10.33 9.37 1.15
C GLY A 121 -10.69 8.26 0.18
N SER A 122 -11.15 8.59 -1.02
CA SER A 122 -11.37 7.60 -2.07
C SER A 122 -11.19 8.24 -3.46
N GLY A 123 -10.92 7.39 -4.47
CA GLY A 123 -10.88 7.83 -5.86
C GLY A 123 -9.50 7.75 -6.53
N CYS A 124 -8.41 7.50 -5.81
CA CYS A 124 -7.10 7.32 -6.43
C CYS A 124 -7.07 6.16 -7.43
N ILE A 125 -7.85 5.10 -7.18
CA ILE A 125 -7.92 3.95 -8.08
C ILE A 125 -8.39 4.34 -9.48
N SER A 126 -9.28 5.33 -9.63
CA SER A 126 -9.78 5.80 -10.92
C SER A 126 -8.78 6.62 -11.72
N LEU A 127 -7.66 7.02 -11.11
CA LEU A 127 -6.58 7.74 -11.80
C LEU A 127 -5.64 6.79 -12.55
N LEU A 128 -5.51 5.54 -12.11
CA LEU A 128 -4.40 4.65 -12.44
C LEU A 128 -4.21 4.41 -13.94
N GLU A 129 -5.29 4.26 -14.70
CA GLU A 129 -5.22 4.04 -16.15
C GLU A 129 -4.86 5.30 -16.95
N HIS A 130 -4.98 6.48 -16.33
CA HIS A 130 -4.75 7.77 -16.96
C HIS A 130 -3.42 8.43 -16.56
N ILE A 131 -2.68 7.82 -15.61
CA ILE A 131 -1.36 8.33 -15.20
C ILE A 131 -0.35 8.13 -16.32
N ASP A 132 0.40 9.20 -16.65
CA ASP A 132 1.59 9.07 -17.49
C ASP A 132 2.79 8.59 -16.66
N TYR A 133 2.94 7.27 -16.58
CA TYR A 133 4.03 6.62 -15.84
C TYR A 133 5.41 6.93 -16.43
N ARG A 134 5.51 7.29 -17.72
CA ARG A 134 6.78 7.66 -18.37
C ARG A 134 7.22 9.04 -17.92
N LEU A 135 6.27 9.99 -17.86
CA LEU A 135 6.49 11.32 -17.31
C LEU A 135 7.01 11.23 -15.88
N ILE A 136 6.30 10.50 -15.00
CA ILE A 136 6.69 10.35 -13.60
C ILE A 136 8.06 9.70 -13.46
N ARG A 137 8.36 8.69 -14.29
CA ARG A 137 9.67 8.05 -14.30
C ARG A 137 10.79 9.02 -14.75
N ALA A 138 10.50 9.92 -15.67
CA ALA A 138 11.47 10.91 -16.17
C ALA A 138 11.71 12.05 -15.16
N HIS A 139 10.76 12.31 -14.25
CA HIS A 139 10.81 13.37 -13.25
C HIS A 139 10.62 12.80 -11.83
N PRO A 140 11.51 11.93 -11.34
CA PRO A 140 11.31 11.24 -10.08
C PRO A 140 11.33 12.22 -8.90
N LYS A 141 10.24 12.24 -8.11
CA LYS A 141 10.07 13.07 -6.93
C LYS A 141 9.57 12.21 -5.76
N VAL A 142 9.79 12.67 -4.55
CA VAL A 142 9.12 12.10 -3.38
C VAL A 142 7.61 12.19 -3.59
N LEU A 143 6.90 11.07 -3.49
CA LEU A 143 5.45 11.05 -3.33
C LEU A 143 5.15 10.42 -1.97
N ILE A 144 4.43 11.15 -1.10
CA ILE A 144 4.12 10.69 0.25
C ILE A 144 2.63 10.79 0.56
N GLY A 145 2.13 9.80 1.30
CA GLY A 145 0.79 9.68 1.82
C GLY A 145 0.49 8.24 2.24
N TYR A 146 -0.73 7.97 2.66
CA TYR A 146 -1.23 6.64 3.04
C TYR A 146 -2.74 6.53 2.76
N SER A 147 -3.40 5.46 3.20
CA SER A 147 -4.82 5.25 2.92
C SER A 147 -5.06 5.06 1.41
N ASP A 148 -5.99 5.80 0.79
CA ASP A 148 -6.30 5.76 -0.65
C ASP A 148 -5.06 5.97 -1.55
N ILE A 149 -4.00 6.65 -1.03
CA ILE A 149 -2.73 6.84 -1.75
C ILE A 149 -1.98 5.53 -1.99
N THR A 150 -2.32 4.47 -1.28
CA THR A 150 -1.80 3.11 -1.53
C THR A 150 -1.91 2.71 -2.99
N CYS A 151 -3.01 3.06 -3.66
CA CYS A 151 -3.19 2.78 -5.10
C CYS A 151 -2.09 3.42 -5.95
N LEU A 152 -1.74 4.68 -5.66
CA LEU A 152 -0.67 5.40 -6.36
C LEU A 152 0.69 4.78 -6.06
N HIS A 153 0.98 4.45 -4.80
CA HIS A 153 2.24 3.82 -4.42
C HIS A 153 2.49 2.53 -5.20
N LEU A 154 1.52 1.63 -5.23
CA LEU A 154 1.64 0.34 -5.90
C LEU A 154 1.73 0.47 -7.42
N ALA A 155 0.92 1.35 -8.01
CA ALA A 155 0.94 1.61 -9.45
C ALA A 155 2.26 2.25 -9.90
N LEU A 156 2.77 3.26 -9.18
CA LEU A 156 4.03 3.93 -9.49
C LEU A 156 5.24 3.01 -9.30
N LEU A 157 5.23 2.19 -8.25
CA LEU A 157 6.27 1.17 -8.09
C LEU A 157 6.28 0.20 -9.28
N LYS A 158 5.12 -0.28 -9.70
CA LYS A 158 5.00 -1.30 -10.76
C LYS A 158 5.28 -0.75 -12.15
N HIS A 159 4.76 0.41 -12.49
CA HIS A 159 4.76 0.94 -13.86
C HIS A 159 5.79 2.05 -14.11
N ALA A 160 6.22 2.76 -13.06
CA ALA A 160 7.31 3.74 -13.15
C ALA A 160 8.62 3.26 -12.48
N GLY A 161 8.56 2.26 -11.61
CA GLY A 161 9.70 1.84 -10.79
C GLY A 161 10.07 2.86 -9.71
N LEU A 162 9.20 3.83 -9.42
CA LEU A 162 9.47 4.89 -8.46
C LEU A 162 9.27 4.40 -7.03
N VAL A 163 10.26 4.62 -6.18
CA VAL A 163 10.12 4.49 -4.72
C VAL A 163 9.29 5.66 -4.22
N THR A 164 8.20 5.34 -3.51
CA THR A 164 7.28 6.30 -2.89
C THR A 164 7.17 6.03 -1.40
N PHE A 165 6.45 6.85 -0.63
CA PHE A 165 6.54 6.81 0.83
C PHE A 165 5.15 6.69 1.46
N HIS A 166 4.88 5.52 2.07
CA HIS A 166 3.72 5.34 2.94
C HIS A 166 4.02 6.03 4.28
N GLY A 167 3.32 7.10 4.56
CA GLY A 167 3.52 7.93 5.74
C GLY A 167 2.46 9.01 5.87
N PRO A 168 2.52 9.87 6.91
CA PRO A 168 1.47 10.83 7.20
C PRO A 168 1.13 11.69 5.98
N VAL A 169 -0.17 11.87 5.69
CA VAL A 169 -0.64 12.87 4.72
C VAL A 169 -0.40 14.28 5.29
N ALA A 170 -0.34 15.29 4.42
CA ALA A 170 0.06 16.63 4.82
C ALA A 170 -0.83 17.24 5.91
N SER A 171 -2.14 16.93 5.96
CA SER A 171 -3.06 17.39 6.99
C SER A 171 -3.10 16.54 8.27
N SER A 172 -2.29 15.48 8.38
CA SER A 172 -2.18 14.65 9.59
C SER A 172 -1.70 15.44 10.79
N THR A 173 -1.90 14.91 11.99
CA THR A 173 -1.23 15.44 13.17
C THR A 173 0.21 14.94 13.19
N PHE A 174 1.17 15.84 13.05
CA PHE A 174 2.59 15.52 13.09
C PHE A 174 3.04 15.39 14.56
N SER A 175 3.08 14.16 15.06
CA SER A 175 3.69 13.86 16.35
C SER A 175 5.22 13.88 16.25
N GLU A 176 5.91 14.02 17.38
CA GLU A 176 7.38 13.98 17.43
C GLU A 176 7.92 12.66 16.82
N TYR A 177 7.28 11.54 17.16
CA TYR A 177 7.60 10.23 16.58
C TYR A 177 7.48 10.23 15.04
N ALA A 178 6.35 10.73 14.51
CA ALA A 178 6.13 10.78 13.06
C ALA A 178 7.15 11.70 12.36
N VAL A 179 7.41 12.89 12.93
CA VAL A 179 8.38 13.86 12.40
C VAL A 179 9.80 13.28 12.39
N THR A 180 10.18 12.59 13.45
CA THR A 180 11.49 11.93 13.55
C THR A 180 11.69 10.94 12.41
N HIS A 181 10.71 10.09 12.15
CA HIS A 181 10.79 9.11 11.07
C HIS A 181 10.68 9.74 9.68
N LEU A 182 9.86 10.79 9.50
CA LEU A 182 9.84 11.58 8.27
C LEU A 182 11.22 12.15 7.94
N ARG A 183 11.86 12.81 8.92
CA ARG A 183 13.19 13.42 8.74
C ARG A 183 14.26 12.37 8.40
N ASN A 184 14.31 11.27 9.15
CA ASN A 184 15.31 10.22 8.93
C ASN A 184 15.12 9.46 7.61
N VAL A 185 13.90 9.37 7.10
CA VAL A 185 13.62 8.66 5.84
C VAL A 185 13.76 9.58 4.62
N LEU A 186 13.36 10.85 4.73
CA LEU A 186 13.26 11.76 3.58
C LEU A 186 14.35 12.83 3.52
N MET A 187 14.90 13.27 4.67
CA MET A 187 15.80 14.42 4.74
C MET A 187 17.23 14.04 5.12
N THR A 188 17.41 13.16 6.10
CA THR A 188 18.70 12.69 6.61
C THR A 188 18.79 11.18 6.56
N PRO A 189 18.75 10.57 5.35
CA PRO A 189 18.68 9.12 5.19
C PRO A 189 19.98 8.46 5.67
N HIS A 190 19.83 7.28 6.28
CA HIS A 190 20.95 6.46 6.74
C HIS A 190 20.80 5.02 6.23
N ASP A 191 21.92 4.39 5.93
CA ASP A 191 21.95 2.94 5.72
C ASP A 191 21.62 2.22 7.05
N ASN A 192 20.89 1.14 6.96
CA ASN A 192 20.46 0.32 8.11
C ASN A 192 19.70 1.13 9.19
N TYR A 193 18.84 2.05 8.74
CA TYR A 193 17.99 2.81 9.65
C TYR A 193 16.97 1.90 10.34
N THR A 194 17.09 1.78 11.67
CA THR A 194 16.19 0.93 12.47
C THR A 194 15.08 1.76 13.10
N ILE A 195 13.85 1.36 12.85
CA ILE A 195 12.61 1.91 13.40
C ILE A 195 12.17 1.01 14.54
N THR A 196 11.93 1.60 15.70
CA THR A 196 11.31 0.98 16.87
C THR A 196 9.86 1.46 16.99
N MET A 197 9.03 0.69 17.70
CA MET A 197 7.62 1.05 17.88
C MET A 197 7.48 2.26 18.81
N SER A 198 6.38 3.02 18.63
CA SER A 198 6.09 4.22 19.44
C SER A 198 5.78 3.85 20.89
N ALA A 199 6.41 4.57 21.82
CA ALA A 199 6.11 4.44 23.25
C ALA A 199 4.67 4.90 23.58
N GLU A 200 4.17 5.91 22.88
CA GLU A 200 2.80 6.41 23.04
C GLU A 200 1.77 5.38 22.57
N ASN A 201 2.04 4.66 21.48
CA ASN A 201 1.18 3.56 21.06
C ASN A 201 1.24 2.38 22.04
N ALA A 202 2.40 2.13 22.65
CA ALA A 202 2.52 1.10 23.67
C ALA A 202 1.71 1.47 24.94
N LEU A 203 1.63 2.74 25.32
CA LEU A 203 0.75 3.21 26.38
C LEU A 203 -0.73 3.09 26.00
N ALA A 204 -1.10 3.41 24.76
CA ALA A 204 -2.47 3.25 24.27
C ALA A 204 -2.92 1.77 24.30
N ALA A 205 -2.00 0.81 24.18
CA ALA A 205 -2.28 -0.61 24.26
C ALA A 205 -2.83 -1.07 25.63
N GLU A 206 -2.69 -0.26 26.69
CA GLU A 206 -3.30 -0.54 27.99
C GLU A 206 -4.83 -0.45 27.97
N SER A 207 -5.39 0.35 27.05
CA SER A 207 -6.84 0.58 26.91
C SER A 207 -7.42 0.16 25.54
N HIS A 208 -6.57 -0.06 24.55
CA HIS A 208 -6.98 -0.40 23.17
C HIS A 208 -6.22 -1.65 22.70
N ALA A 209 -6.90 -2.78 22.63
CA ALA A 209 -6.28 -4.07 22.33
C ALA A 209 -5.57 -4.11 20.97
N ASN A 210 -6.10 -3.41 19.95
CA ASN A 210 -5.54 -3.32 18.60
C ASN A 210 -4.17 -2.60 18.54
N TYR A 211 -3.82 -1.83 19.58
CA TYR A 211 -2.50 -1.22 19.72
C TYR A 211 -1.44 -2.17 20.30
N LYS A 212 -1.86 -3.31 20.85
CA LYS A 212 -0.95 -4.28 21.44
C LYS A 212 -0.14 -5.00 20.35
N ILE A 213 1.18 -4.94 20.48
CA ILE A 213 2.05 -5.70 19.57
C ILE A 213 1.92 -7.18 19.88
N ARG A 214 1.54 -7.98 18.87
CA ARG A 214 1.42 -9.43 18.92
C ARG A 214 2.39 -10.08 17.95
N THR A 215 3.38 -10.79 18.45
CA THR A 215 4.24 -11.67 17.64
C THR A 215 3.50 -12.98 17.40
N ILE A 216 2.99 -13.16 16.18
CA ILE A 216 2.27 -14.38 15.77
C ILE A 216 3.26 -15.50 15.44
N HIS A 217 4.30 -15.16 14.66
CA HIS A 217 5.43 -16.05 14.39
C HIS A 217 6.74 -15.29 14.61
N ALA A 218 7.55 -15.80 15.53
CA ALA A 218 8.86 -15.25 15.82
C ALA A 218 9.85 -15.50 14.68
N GLY A 219 10.77 -14.57 14.47
CA GLY A 219 11.85 -14.71 13.53
C GLY A 219 12.27 -13.42 12.83
N VAL A 220 13.26 -13.56 11.96
CA VAL A 220 13.82 -12.46 11.17
C VAL A 220 13.62 -12.74 9.69
N ALA A 221 13.14 -11.76 8.96
CA ALA A 221 12.99 -11.83 7.50
C ALA A 221 13.55 -10.59 6.80
N THR A 222 14.04 -10.79 5.60
CA THR A 222 14.49 -9.70 4.72
C THR A 222 13.72 -9.77 3.41
N GLY A 223 13.18 -8.63 2.98
CA GLY A 223 12.40 -8.52 1.75
C GLY A 223 12.22 -7.07 1.34
N ARG A 224 11.57 -6.85 0.19
CA ARG A 224 11.11 -5.51 -0.17
C ARG A 224 9.86 -5.16 0.62
N LEU A 225 9.72 -3.89 1.02
CA LEU A 225 8.50 -3.40 1.64
C LEU A 225 7.42 -3.24 0.57
N ILE A 226 6.37 -4.05 0.62
CA ILE A 226 5.23 -4.00 -0.28
C ILE A 226 3.96 -4.03 0.57
N GLY A 227 3.05 -3.08 0.38
CA GLY A 227 1.84 -3.03 1.19
C GLY A 227 1.15 -1.68 1.16
N GLY A 228 0.38 -1.40 2.20
CA GLY A 228 -0.40 -0.20 2.43
C GLY A 228 -1.75 -0.51 3.07
N ASN A 229 -2.77 0.28 2.77
CA ASN A 229 -4.12 0.05 3.24
C ASN A 229 -4.71 -1.23 2.62
N LEU A 230 -5.28 -2.10 3.45
CA LEU A 230 -5.76 -3.43 3.05
C LEU A 230 -6.91 -3.35 2.03
N SER A 231 -7.86 -2.44 2.22
CA SER A 231 -8.98 -2.23 1.30
C SER A 231 -8.46 -1.91 -0.10
N LEU A 232 -7.52 -0.98 -0.22
CA LEU A 232 -6.96 -0.55 -1.50
C LEU A 232 -6.04 -1.63 -2.10
N PHE A 233 -5.25 -2.30 -1.27
CA PHE A 233 -4.39 -3.39 -1.70
C PHE A 233 -5.22 -4.56 -2.29
N SER A 234 -6.31 -4.94 -1.61
CA SER A 234 -7.22 -5.99 -2.07
C SER A 234 -8.01 -5.57 -3.31
N ALA A 235 -8.47 -4.32 -3.40
CA ALA A 235 -9.21 -3.79 -4.55
C ALA A 235 -8.38 -3.82 -5.86
N LEU A 236 -7.06 -3.75 -5.77
CA LEU A 236 -6.17 -3.86 -6.93
C LEU A 236 -5.96 -5.30 -7.40
N THR A 237 -6.37 -6.31 -6.62
CA THR A 237 -6.20 -7.73 -6.97
C THR A 237 -6.95 -8.07 -8.26
N GLY A 238 -6.24 -8.70 -9.19
CA GLY A 238 -6.79 -9.04 -10.51
C GLY A 238 -6.70 -7.92 -11.55
N THR A 239 -6.23 -6.73 -11.17
CA THR A 239 -6.00 -5.61 -12.09
C THR A 239 -4.55 -5.57 -12.60
N PRO A 240 -4.26 -4.81 -13.66
CA PRO A 240 -2.88 -4.58 -14.10
C PRO A 240 -1.99 -3.92 -13.02
N TYR A 241 -2.58 -3.33 -11.99
CA TYR A 241 -1.90 -2.58 -10.91
C TYR A 241 -1.64 -3.43 -9.66
N ALA A 242 -2.15 -4.65 -9.60
CA ALA A 242 -1.92 -5.56 -8.48
C ALA A 242 -0.42 -5.71 -8.19
N ALA A 243 -0.02 -5.52 -6.94
CA ALA A 243 1.35 -5.70 -6.50
C ALA A 243 1.68 -7.21 -6.39
N ASP A 244 2.92 -7.57 -6.71
CA ASP A 244 3.48 -8.89 -6.41
C ASP A 244 4.25 -8.78 -5.10
N PHE A 245 3.79 -9.49 -4.07
CA PHE A 245 4.44 -9.52 -2.75
C PHE A 245 5.25 -10.82 -2.50
N THR A 246 5.53 -11.58 -3.55
CA THR A 246 6.39 -12.77 -3.44
C THR A 246 7.78 -12.38 -2.94
N GLY A 247 8.21 -12.99 -1.81
CA GLY A 247 9.48 -12.66 -1.15
C GLY A 247 9.56 -11.27 -0.52
N ALA A 248 8.44 -10.55 -0.43
CA ALA A 248 8.36 -9.24 0.22
C ALA A 248 8.08 -9.35 1.72
N ILE A 249 8.39 -8.31 2.47
CA ILE A 249 7.74 -8.02 3.74
C ILE A 249 6.42 -7.35 3.37
N LEU A 250 5.33 -8.11 3.45
CA LEU A 250 3.99 -7.59 3.21
C LEU A 250 3.54 -6.81 4.44
N TYR A 251 3.29 -5.50 4.29
CA TYR A 251 2.75 -4.68 5.36
C TYR A 251 1.34 -4.20 5.03
N LEU A 252 0.42 -4.33 5.99
CA LEU A 252 -0.99 -3.96 5.81
C LEU A 252 -1.51 -3.22 7.05
N GLU A 253 -2.37 -2.25 6.83
CA GLU A 253 -3.12 -1.53 7.86
C GLU A 253 -4.55 -1.29 7.39
N GLU A 254 -5.48 -0.98 8.30
CA GLU A 254 -6.88 -0.72 7.94
C GLU A 254 -7.54 0.24 8.94
N VAL A 255 -8.69 0.81 8.55
CA VAL A 255 -9.50 1.69 9.41
C VAL A 255 -10.99 1.52 9.15
N ASN A 256 -11.78 1.47 10.23
CA ASN A 256 -13.25 1.46 10.20
C ASN A 256 -13.87 0.32 9.40
N GLU A 257 -13.22 -0.84 9.31
CA GLU A 257 -13.75 -2.03 8.67
C GLU A 257 -14.12 -3.10 9.70
N GLU A 258 -15.30 -3.66 9.58
CA GLU A 258 -15.75 -4.78 10.41
C GLU A 258 -14.87 -6.02 10.21
N PRO A 259 -14.64 -6.85 11.24
CA PRO A 259 -13.79 -8.04 11.14
C PRO A 259 -14.14 -8.96 9.97
N TYR A 260 -15.42 -9.17 9.64
CA TYR A 260 -15.81 -9.98 8.48
C TYR A 260 -15.40 -9.38 7.14
N ARG A 261 -15.24 -8.04 7.06
CA ARG A 261 -14.74 -7.37 5.86
C ARG A 261 -13.24 -7.52 5.77
N VAL A 262 -12.54 -7.37 6.90
CA VAL A 262 -11.10 -7.67 7.02
C VAL A 262 -10.84 -9.11 6.59
N ASP A 263 -11.60 -10.10 7.11
CA ASP A 263 -11.51 -11.51 6.73
C ASP A 263 -11.64 -11.71 5.21
N ARG A 264 -12.68 -11.11 4.60
CA ARG A 264 -12.90 -11.23 3.16
C ARG A 264 -11.75 -10.67 2.33
N MET A 265 -11.20 -9.53 2.71
CA MET A 265 -10.06 -8.92 2.02
C MET A 265 -8.78 -9.76 2.20
N MET A 266 -8.52 -10.23 3.41
CA MET A 266 -7.41 -11.13 3.70
C MET A 266 -7.55 -12.47 2.95
N THR A 267 -8.77 -13.04 2.89
CA THR A 267 -9.06 -14.23 2.09
C THR A 267 -8.80 -13.99 0.61
N GLN A 268 -9.19 -12.84 0.06
CA GLN A 268 -8.92 -12.49 -1.33
C GLN A 268 -7.41 -12.48 -1.64
N LEU A 269 -6.61 -11.89 -0.76
CA LEU A 269 -5.15 -11.89 -0.92
C LEU A 269 -4.55 -13.29 -0.78
N GLN A 270 -5.06 -14.11 0.15
CA GLN A 270 -4.66 -15.51 0.29
C GLN A 270 -4.93 -16.32 -0.96
N LEU A 271 -6.12 -16.17 -1.56
CA LEU A 271 -6.52 -16.91 -2.76
C LEU A 271 -5.78 -16.43 -4.02
N SER A 272 -5.40 -15.15 -4.09
CA SER A 272 -4.74 -14.55 -5.26
C SER A 272 -3.25 -14.92 -5.34
N GLN A 273 -2.52 -14.79 -4.24
CA GLN A 273 -1.07 -14.99 -4.20
C GLN A 273 -0.61 -15.86 -3.02
N GLY A 274 -1.34 -15.82 -1.89
CA GLY A 274 -1.06 -16.55 -0.66
C GLY A 274 0.08 -15.94 0.18
N TYR A 275 -0.19 -15.71 1.46
CA TYR A 275 0.76 -15.11 2.42
C TYR A 275 2.04 -15.93 2.59
N ARG A 276 1.98 -17.26 2.39
CA ARG A 276 3.16 -18.14 2.42
C ARG A 276 4.25 -17.75 1.42
N ASN A 277 3.91 -17.01 0.37
CA ASN A 277 4.85 -16.54 -0.63
C ASN A 277 5.55 -15.23 -0.22
N ALA A 278 5.03 -14.50 0.77
CA ALA A 278 5.74 -13.39 1.39
C ALA A 278 6.94 -13.89 2.22
N ALA A 279 7.96 -13.06 2.40
CA ALA A 279 9.06 -13.32 3.34
C ALA A 279 8.60 -13.16 4.78
N ALA A 280 7.72 -12.20 5.04
CA ALA A 280 7.07 -11.94 6.33
C ALA A 280 5.77 -11.19 6.12
N VAL A 281 4.89 -11.20 7.14
CA VAL A 281 3.68 -10.35 7.21
C VAL A 281 3.79 -9.44 8.43
N MET A 282 3.62 -8.13 8.20
CA MET A 282 3.67 -7.10 9.22
C MET A 282 2.37 -6.29 9.16
N LEU A 283 1.52 -6.46 10.17
CA LEU A 283 0.29 -5.69 10.29
C LEU A 283 0.54 -4.46 11.17
N GLY A 284 0.06 -3.31 10.72
CA GLY A 284 -0.04 -2.10 11.52
C GLY A 284 -1.20 -2.16 12.50
N ILE A 285 -1.58 -1.00 13.01
CA ILE A 285 -2.76 -0.86 13.86
C ILE A 285 -3.97 -0.75 12.94
N PHE A 286 -4.93 -1.66 13.14
CA PHE A 286 -6.23 -1.67 12.46
C PHE A 286 -7.19 -0.84 13.31
N GLU A 287 -7.26 0.44 13.02
CA GLU A 287 -7.98 1.42 13.83
C GLU A 287 -9.49 1.30 13.64
N ASN A 288 -10.24 1.17 14.75
CA ASN A 288 -11.69 0.99 14.77
C ASN A 288 -12.17 -0.22 13.92
N CYS A 289 -11.45 -1.34 13.99
CA CYS A 289 -11.80 -2.57 13.26
C CYS A 289 -12.18 -3.73 14.21
N GLU A 290 -12.44 -3.46 15.48
CA GLU A 290 -12.65 -4.48 16.52
C GLU A 290 -14.00 -5.21 16.40
N GLY A 291 -14.97 -4.65 15.69
CA GLY A 291 -16.34 -5.16 15.63
C GLY A 291 -17.23 -4.65 16.77
N ILE A 292 -18.49 -5.07 16.76
CA ILE A 292 -19.49 -4.62 17.72
C ILE A 292 -19.59 -5.66 18.86
N ASP A 293 -19.46 -5.20 20.10
CA ASP A 293 -19.63 -6.05 21.29
C ASP A 293 -21.01 -6.72 21.32
N GLY A 294 -21.01 -8.03 21.60
CA GLY A 294 -22.25 -8.81 21.74
C GLY A 294 -22.81 -9.42 20.45
N GLU A 295 -22.20 -9.17 19.31
CA GLU A 295 -22.50 -9.90 18.08
C GLU A 295 -21.79 -11.26 18.05
N SER A 296 -22.45 -12.27 17.44
CA SER A 296 -21.85 -13.59 17.21
C SER A 296 -20.93 -13.56 15.99
N ALA A 297 -19.86 -12.77 16.09
CA ALA A 297 -18.87 -12.58 15.06
C ALA A 297 -17.45 -12.84 15.64
N LEU A 298 -16.49 -13.14 14.77
CA LEU A 298 -15.10 -13.21 15.18
C LEU A 298 -14.60 -11.81 15.56
N SER A 299 -13.80 -11.73 16.59
CA SER A 299 -13.01 -10.54 16.87
C SER A 299 -11.97 -10.27 15.77
N LEU A 300 -11.42 -9.07 15.74
CA LEU A 300 -10.32 -8.74 14.81
C LEU A 300 -9.12 -9.67 15.03
N ASP A 301 -8.77 -9.96 16.28
CA ASP A 301 -7.65 -10.85 16.61
C ASP A 301 -7.87 -12.27 16.11
N GLU A 302 -9.06 -12.85 16.34
CA GLU A 302 -9.41 -14.17 15.82
C GLU A 302 -9.42 -14.19 14.29
N THR A 303 -9.90 -13.13 13.66
CA THR A 303 -9.87 -12.97 12.20
C THR A 303 -8.43 -12.98 11.67
N VAL A 304 -7.55 -12.18 12.23
CA VAL A 304 -6.12 -12.13 11.86
C VAL A 304 -5.46 -13.49 12.09
N ASP A 305 -5.75 -14.14 13.21
CA ASP A 305 -5.16 -15.43 13.58
C ASP A 305 -5.54 -16.54 12.59
N GLN A 306 -6.77 -16.58 12.10
CA GLN A 306 -7.17 -17.55 11.05
C GLN A 306 -6.29 -17.47 9.80
N HIS A 307 -5.83 -16.29 9.43
CA HIS A 307 -5.01 -16.07 8.24
C HIS A 307 -3.51 -16.27 8.51
N LEU A 308 -3.02 -15.88 9.68
CA LEU A 308 -1.60 -15.81 9.94
C LEU A 308 -1.04 -16.97 10.78
N LEU A 309 -1.81 -17.58 11.71
CA LEU A 309 -1.35 -18.75 12.47
C LEU A 309 -0.94 -19.95 11.59
N PRO A 310 -1.58 -20.22 10.42
CA PRO A 310 -1.14 -21.30 9.55
C PRO A 310 0.19 -21.06 8.83
N LEU A 311 0.77 -19.87 8.94
CA LEU A 311 2.04 -19.54 8.30
C LEU A 311 3.22 -20.13 9.08
N THR A 312 4.34 -20.26 8.37
CA THR A 312 5.66 -20.61 8.95
C THR A 312 6.68 -19.48 8.75
N ARG A 313 6.19 -18.29 8.41
CA ARG A 313 6.99 -17.08 8.15
C ARG A 313 6.84 -16.11 9.32
N PRO A 314 7.84 -15.27 9.61
CA PRO A 314 7.69 -14.22 10.61
C PRO A 314 6.42 -13.40 10.36
N ALA A 315 5.60 -13.25 11.40
CA ALA A 315 4.34 -12.52 11.33
C ALA A 315 4.09 -11.74 12.64
N VAL A 316 3.64 -10.50 12.51
CA VAL A 316 3.43 -9.60 13.66
C VAL A 316 2.26 -8.67 13.36
N ALA A 317 1.53 -8.25 14.39
CA ALA A 317 0.47 -7.24 14.35
C ALA A 317 0.73 -6.14 15.39
N GLY A 318 0.08 -4.98 15.21
CA GLY A 318 0.14 -3.86 16.15
C GLY A 318 1.36 -2.94 15.97
N TYR A 319 2.03 -2.96 14.80
CA TYR A 319 3.15 -2.06 14.55
C TYR A 319 2.67 -0.63 14.31
N SER A 320 3.51 0.36 14.68
CA SER A 320 3.16 1.78 14.73
C SER A 320 3.02 2.43 13.35
N PHE A 321 2.15 1.90 12.51
CA PHE A 321 1.72 2.50 11.24
C PHE A 321 0.23 2.22 10.99
N GLY A 322 -0.40 3.06 10.16
CA GLY A 322 -1.83 3.02 9.86
C GLY A 322 -2.52 4.35 10.12
N HIS A 323 -3.84 4.34 10.35
CA HIS A 323 -4.65 5.55 10.58
C HIS A 323 -4.54 6.07 12.02
N ILE A 324 -3.33 6.17 12.51
CA ILE A 324 -2.99 6.53 13.90
C ILE A 324 -2.10 7.78 13.94
N ARG A 325 -2.05 8.42 15.10
CA ARG A 325 -1.27 9.65 15.31
C ARG A 325 0.24 9.41 15.27
N HIS A 326 0.72 8.33 15.93
CA HIS A 326 2.13 8.02 16.09
C HIS A 326 2.53 6.93 15.09
N GLN A 327 2.65 7.31 13.81
CA GLN A 327 2.99 6.42 12.72
C GLN A 327 4.38 6.73 12.14
N PHE A 328 5.11 5.71 11.72
CA PHE A 328 6.37 5.89 11.01
C PHE A 328 6.19 5.90 9.49
N THR A 329 7.18 6.43 8.79
CA THR A 329 7.21 6.49 7.32
C THR A 329 7.98 5.32 6.75
N MET A 330 7.43 4.65 5.72
CA MET A 330 8.04 3.52 5.02
C MET A 330 8.24 3.83 3.52
N PRO A 331 9.45 3.65 3.00
CA PRO A 331 9.68 3.69 1.55
C PRO A 331 9.22 2.38 0.90
N VAL A 332 8.30 2.49 -0.06
CA VAL A 332 7.69 1.35 -0.76
C VAL A 332 8.64 0.80 -1.81
N GLY A 333 8.90 -0.50 -1.77
CA GLY A 333 9.74 -1.19 -2.76
C GLY A 333 11.20 -1.35 -2.39
N ILE A 334 11.71 -0.70 -1.33
CA ILE A 334 13.10 -0.90 -0.87
C ILE A 334 13.26 -2.15 0.00
N ARG A 335 14.49 -2.59 0.17
CA ARG A 335 14.80 -3.73 1.03
C ARG A 335 14.81 -3.33 2.51
N ALA A 336 14.16 -4.15 3.33
CA ALA A 336 14.12 -4.00 4.77
C ALA A 336 14.32 -5.34 5.46
N ARG A 337 14.62 -5.31 6.75
CA ARG A 337 14.68 -6.45 7.66
C ARG A 337 13.69 -6.26 8.78
N LEU A 338 12.75 -7.20 8.89
CA LEU A 338 11.81 -7.29 10.00
C LEU A 338 12.39 -8.26 11.04
N ASP A 339 12.43 -7.84 12.31
CA ASP A 339 12.74 -8.68 13.46
C ASP A 339 11.54 -8.63 14.41
N THR A 340 10.75 -9.72 14.44
CA THR A 340 9.50 -9.75 15.20
C THR A 340 9.72 -9.96 16.70
N GLU A 341 10.87 -10.52 17.12
CA GLU A 341 11.21 -10.67 18.53
C GLU A 341 11.69 -9.35 19.14
N ARG A 342 12.51 -8.60 18.39
CA ARG A 342 12.97 -7.26 18.79
C ARG A 342 11.96 -6.17 18.48
N GLN A 343 10.88 -6.51 17.78
CA GLN A 343 9.83 -5.57 17.35
C GLN A 343 10.41 -4.37 16.58
N THR A 344 11.32 -4.64 15.63
CA THR A 344 12.00 -3.60 14.84
C THR A 344 11.83 -3.82 13.35
N LEU A 345 11.83 -2.71 12.61
CA LEU A 345 11.95 -2.69 11.16
C LEU A 345 13.23 -1.92 10.79
N THR A 346 14.19 -2.57 10.14
CA THR A 346 15.41 -1.91 9.67
C THR A 346 15.34 -1.71 8.16
N LEU A 347 15.38 -0.47 7.70
CA LEU A 347 15.55 -0.11 6.29
C LEU A 347 17.02 -0.37 5.93
N LEU A 348 17.29 -1.35 5.06
CA LEU A 348 18.65 -1.78 4.71
C LEU A 348 19.34 -0.83 3.73
N GLU A 349 18.57 0.04 3.12
CA GLU A 349 19.02 1.05 2.16
C GLU A 349 18.09 2.28 2.25
N PRO A 350 18.58 3.49 1.93
CA PRO A 350 17.74 4.67 1.84
C PRO A 350 16.67 4.55 0.75
N GLY A 351 15.50 5.15 0.97
CA GLY A 351 14.44 5.30 -0.03
C GLY A 351 14.67 6.48 -1.00
N VAL A 352 15.59 7.38 -0.67
CA VAL A 352 15.96 8.58 -1.43
C VAL A 352 17.47 8.59 -1.74
N VAL A 353 17.94 9.46 -2.64
CA VAL A 353 19.34 9.65 -3.00
C VAL A 353 19.83 11.05 -2.65
#